data_f59187bc9696b195421a093f95174800
#
_entry.id   f59187bc9696b195421a093f95174800
#
_cell.length_a   1.000
_cell.length_b   1.000
_cell.length_c   1.000
_cell.angle_alpha   90.00
_cell.angle_beta   90.00
_cell.angle_gamma   90.00
#
_symmetry.space_group_name_H-M   'P 1'
#
loop_
_entity.id
_entity.type
_entity.pdbx_description
1 polymer ?
#
loop_
_entity_poly.entity_id
_entity_poly.type
_entity_poly.pdbx_seq_one_letter_code
_entity_poly.pdbx_strand_id
1 'polypeptide(L)'
;MLSHLKAYFTHPRSWAVGLVFVSMGFLFGNWVTLIPYIKAKFDLNDAQLGVLLLSMPFGSTFMNPFATLIINRFGMRHSTIWGMAAMAIAYALPVSSPSIWLTSFSLVVTGMCLATTNVAMNTCVTAIEKHESRNIMSTSHGMFSVGGMVGAALSSFLIGLKTPAIIQVWAISLFVFVLAFAIQKTILSIYEEKNTDNNGSKFIWPTGPLLGMVAISLCINITEGIMADWSAIYVRDIVKANSFFIGWGFAGYALLMATGRFVGDSLVPRFGSSRVLVFGGILATVGILVAVLLPYTYTTILGFGMIGAGVSCGAPILYGSAARIPNMAKGAGLATMNTFSIAGFLAGPAIIGFLSNAFGLTIAISLIALLGLCWATLAAKVKIY
;
A
#
# COMPACT_ATOMS: atom_id res chain seq x y z
N MET A 1 0.31 -21.17 -12.28
CA MET A 1 1.04 -20.11 -11.60
C MET A 1 2.35 -19.74 -12.29
N LEU A 2 3.32 -20.65 -12.42
CA LEU A 2 4.63 -20.32 -13.04
C LEU A 2 4.55 -19.85 -14.49
N SER A 3 3.61 -20.36 -15.29
CA SER A 3 3.39 -19.95 -16.68
C SER A 3 2.92 -18.49 -16.80
N HIS A 4 2.03 -18.05 -15.92
CA HIS A 4 1.55 -16.66 -15.88
C HIS A 4 2.65 -15.68 -15.48
N LEU A 5 3.43 -16.02 -14.45
CA LEU A 5 4.59 -15.21 -14.04
C LEU A 5 5.62 -15.13 -15.17
N LYS A 6 5.96 -16.28 -15.80
CA LYS A 6 6.87 -16.28 -16.94
C LYS A 6 6.36 -15.38 -18.07
N ALA A 7 5.06 -15.47 -18.40
CA ALA A 7 4.45 -14.63 -19.42
C ALA A 7 4.48 -13.14 -19.08
N TYR A 8 4.33 -12.77 -17.80
CA TYR A 8 4.45 -11.41 -17.32
C TYR A 8 5.87 -10.85 -17.51
N PHE A 9 6.88 -11.58 -17.06
CA PHE A 9 8.29 -11.15 -17.08
C PHE A 9 8.92 -11.18 -18.48
N THR A 10 8.39 -11.98 -19.39
CA THR A 10 8.87 -12.03 -20.79
C THR A 10 8.21 -11.00 -21.69
N HIS A 11 7.12 -10.37 -21.24
CA HIS A 11 6.39 -9.39 -22.04
C HIS A 11 6.86 -7.96 -21.71
N PRO A 12 7.46 -7.21 -22.67
CA PRO A 12 8.13 -5.93 -22.38
C PRO A 12 7.21 -4.88 -21.74
N ARG A 13 5.96 -4.73 -22.22
CA ARG A 13 5.00 -3.75 -21.69
C ARG A 13 4.56 -4.08 -20.27
N SER A 14 4.25 -5.37 -20.00
CA SER A 14 3.90 -5.84 -18.65
C SER A 14 5.05 -5.62 -17.66
N TRP A 15 6.28 -5.96 -18.08
CA TRP A 15 7.48 -5.75 -17.28
C TRP A 15 7.73 -4.26 -17.00
N ALA A 16 7.60 -3.39 -18.02
CA ALA A 16 7.80 -1.94 -17.84
C ALA A 16 6.80 -1.35 -16.85
N VAL A 17 5.51 -1.70 -16.94
CA VAL A 17 4.51 -1.28 -15.97
C VAL A 17 4.81 -1.89 -14.59
N GLY A 18 5.23 -3.15 -14.53
CA GLY A 18 5.70 -3.79 -13.29
C GLY A 18 6.82 -3.02 -12.61
N LEU A 19 7.77 -2.48 -13.37
CA LEU A 19 8.85 -1.63 -12.83
C LEU A 19 8.31 -0.30 -12.25
N VAL A 20 7.23 0.26 -12.79
CA VAL A 20 6.56 1.43 -12.17
C VAL A 20 5.98 1.05 -10.80
N PHE A 21 5.30 -0.11 -10.69
CA PHE A 21 4.79 -0.62 -9.41
C PHE A 21 5.91 -0.90 -8.41
N VAL A 22 7.00 -1.56 -8.85
CA VAL A 22 8.18 -1.78 -7.99
C VAL A 22 8.74 -0.46 -7.51
N SER A 23 8.88 0.53 -8.38
CA SER A 23 9.45 1.84 -8.03
C SER A 23 8.60 2.58 -7.01
N MET A 24 7.29 2.56 -7.17
CA MET A 24 6.36 3.13 -6.19
C MET A 24 6.50 2.43 -4.84
N GLY A 25 6.49 1.10 -4.81
CA GLY A 25 6.70 0.31 -3.60
C GLY A 25 8.08 0.57 -2.98
N PHE A 26 9.13 0.67 -3.79
CA PHE A 26 10.49 0.89 -3.36
C PHE A 26 10.68 2.23 -2.64
N LEU A 27 10.12 3.31 -3.19
CA LEU A 27 10.08 4.62 -2.54
C LEU A 27 9.26 4.59 -1.25
N PHE A 28 8.10 3.90 -1.28
CA PHE A 28 7.24 3.77 -0.11
C PHE A 28 7.91 2.99 1.02
N GLY A 29 8.54 1.84 0.74
CA GLY A 29 9.28 1.05 1.73
C GLY A 29 10.47 1.82 2.34
N ASN A 30 11.16 2.62 1.52
CA ASN A 30 12.20 3.52 2.00
C ASN A 30 11.62 4.57 2.96
N TRP A 31 10.51 5.21 2.59
CA TRP A 31 9.82 6.21 3.43
C TRP A 31 9.41 5.61 4.78
N VAL A 32 8.72 4.46 4.78
CA VAL A 32 8.30 3.75 6.00
C VAL A 32 9.46 3.54 6.97
N THR A 33 10.61 3.15 6.45
CA THR A 33 11.82 2.90 7.25
C THR A 33 12.43 4.19 7.81
N LEU A 34 12.19 5.35 7.18
CA LEU A 34 12.69 6.66 7.62
C LEU A 34 11.71 7.42 8.53
N ILE A 35 10.48 6.93 8.76
CA ILE A 35 9.53 7.56 9.69
C ILE A 35 10.14 7.74 11.10
N PRO A 36 10.84 6.75 11.68
CA PRO A 36 11.53 6.95 12.95
C PRO A 36 12.56 8.09 12.95
N TYR A 37 13.24 8.33 11.83
CA TYR A 37 14.15 9.47 11.68
C TYR A 37 13.38 10.79 11.72
N ILE A 38 12.22 10.90 11.04
CA ILE A 38 11.38 12.12 11.08
C ILE A 38 10.88 12.40 12.50
N LYS A 39 10.43 11.35 13.22
CA LYS A 39 10.01 11.45 14.62
C LYS A 39 11.12 12.05 15.50
N ALA A 40 12.33 11.52 15.37
CA ALA A 40 13.50 12.00 16.13
C ALA A 40 13.97 13.39 15.69
N LYS A 41 13.95 13.69 14.40
CA LYS A 41 14.40 14.99 13.83
C LYS A 41 13.61 16.18 14.40
N PHE A 42 12.32 16.00 14.66
CA PHE A 42 11.43 17.07 15.13
C PHE A 42 10.95 16.84 16.57
N ASP A 43 11.51 15.87 17.28
CA ASP A 43 11.16 15.50 18.67
C ASP A 43 9.65 15.33 18.87
N LEU A 44 9.01 14.56 17.95
CA LEU A 44 7.57 14.39 17.95
C LEU A 44 7.14 13.31 18.95
N ASN A 45 6.08 13.59 19.70
CA ASN A 45 5.34 12.53 20.37
C ASN A 45 4.51 11.72 19.36
N ASP A 46 3.94 10.59 19.78
CA ASP A 46 3.22 9.69 18.90
C ASP A 46 1.95 10.31 18.29
N ALA A 47 1.24 11.15 19.06
CA ALA A 47 0.06 11.84 18.56
C ALA A 47 0.42 12.88 17.46
N GLN A 48 1.47 13.67 17.67
CA GLN A 48 1.96 14.63 16.69
C GLN A 48 2.44 13.93 15.41
N LEU A 49 3.15 12.82 15.57
CA LEU A 49 3.58 12.02 14.42
C LEU A 49 2.38 11.45 13.67
N GLY A 50 1.38 10.89 14.37
CA GLY A 50 0.16 10.39 13.75
C GLY A 50 -0.56 11.45 12.92
N VAL A 51 -0.65 12.68 13.42
CA VAL A 51 -1.21 13.82 12.68
C VAL A 51 -0.36 14.19 11.47
N LEU A 52 0.97 14.24 11.62
CA LEU A 52 1.89 14.51 10.50
C LEU A 52 1.72 13.49 9.36
N LEU A 53 1.63 12.21 9.71
CA LEU A 53 1.51 11.12 8.74
C LEU A 53 0.19 11.16 7.95
N LEU A 54 -0.88 11.78 8.47
CA LEU A 54 -2.11 12.04 7.73
C LEU A 54 -1.92 12.91 6.48
N SER A 55 -0.84 13.70 6.43
CA SER A 55 -0.61 14.63 5.32
C SER A 55 -0.48 13.94 3.97
N MET A 56 0.18 12.78 3.91
CA MET A 56 0.37 12.04 2.64
C MET A 56 -0.94 11.44 2.12
N PRO A 57 -1.73 10.66 2.90
CA PRO A 57 -3.02 10.17 2.44
C PRO A 57 -4.04 11.30 2.20
N PHE A 58 -3.96 12.43 2.92
CA PHE A 58 -4.75 13.61 2.62
C PHE A 58 -4.47 14.14 1.21
N GLY A 59 -3.19 14.33 0.86
CA GLY A 59 -2.76 14.74 -0.48
C GLY A 59 -3.22 13.77 -1.56
N SER A 60 -3.11 12.47 -1.30
CA SER A 60 -3.56 11.42 -2.21
C SER A 60 -5.08 11.47 -2.44
N THR A 61 -5.86 11.60 -1.38
CA THR A 61 -7.32 11.69 -1.44
C THR A 61 -7.78 12.94 -2.18
N PHE A 62 -7.16 14.08 -1.87
CA PHE A 62 -7.44 15.35 -2.54
C PHE A 62 -7.18 15.27 -4.04
N MET A 63 -6.09 14.59 -4.45
CA MET A 63 -5.69 14.52 -5.85
C MET A 63 -6.48 13.50 -6.68
N ASN A 64 -7.05 12.48 -6.08
CA ASN A 64 -7.75 11.40 -6.77
C ASN A 64 -8.78 11.87 -7.83
N PRO A 65 -9.70 12.83 -7.54
CA PRO A 65 -10.64 13.33 -8.56
C PRO A 65 -9.94 14.02 -9.74
N PHE A 66 -8.80 14.68 -9.48
CA PHE A 66 -8.05 15.42 -10.48
C PHE A 66 -7.12 14.54 -11.32
N ALA A 67 -6.70 13.39 -10.78
CA ALA A 67 -5.80 12.46 -11.47
C ALA A 67 -6.38 12.03 -12.83
N THR A 68 -7.67 11.73 -12.89
CA THR A 68 -8.35 11.38 -14.14
C THR A 68 -8.33 12.53 -15.15
N LEU A 69 -8.49 13.78 -14.72
CA LEU A 69 -8.43 14.97 -15.60
C LEU A 69 -7.02 15.13 -16.18
N ILE A 70 -5.98 14.92 -15.37
CA ILE A 70 -4.57 14.95 -15.82
C ILE A 70 -4.34 13.87 -16.87
N ILE A 71 -4.79 12.63 -16.61
CA ILE A 71 -4.62 11.51 -17.52
C ILE A 71 -5.37 11.75 -18.84
N ASN A 72 -6.58 12.29 -18.80
CA ASN A 72 -7.35 12.60 -19.99
C ASN A 72 -6.70 13.72 -20.83
N ARG A 73 -6.01 14.68 -20.18
CA ARG A 73 -5.35 15.80 -20.86
C ARG A 73 -3.99 15.42 -21.46
N PHE A 74 -3.17 14.68 -20.71
CA PHE A 74 -1.78 14.38 -21.08
C PHE A 74 -1.57 12.95 -21.59
N GLY A 75 -2.58 12.10 -21.49
CA GLY A 75 -2.52 10.67 -21.79
C GLY A 75 -1.96 9.84 -20.64
N MET A 76 -2.41 8.59 -20.52
CA MET A 76 -2.00 7.68 -19.42
C MET A 76 -0.50 7.38 -19.45
N ARG A 77 0.09 7.25 -20.65
CA ARG A 77 1.51 6.93 -20.85
C ARG A 77 2.43 8.01 -20.32
N HIS A 78 2.20 9.26 -20.75
CA HIS A 78 2.97 10.41 -20.29
C HIS A 78 2.74 10.67 -18.79
N SER A 79 1.50 10.56 -18.32
CA SER A 79 1.18 10.69 -16.89
C SER A 79 1.87 9.65 -16.03
N THR A 80 2.08 8.43 -16.53
CA THR A 80 2.85 7.39 -15.82
C THR A 80 4.33 7.77 -15.72
N ILE A 81 4.96 8.19 -16.81
CA ILE A 81 6.39 8.53 -16.83
C ILE A 81 6.66 9.77 -15.96
N TRP A 82 5.95 10.87 -16.21
CA TRP A 82 6.14 12.11 -15.47
C TRP A 82 5.67 12.01 -14.03
N GLY A 83 4.60 11.23 -13.76
CA GLY A 83 4.14 10.91 -12.42
C GLY A 83 5.21 10.16 -11.63
N MET A 84 5.84 9.13 -12.22
CA MET A 84 6.93 8.38 -11.59
C MET A 84 8.13 9.28 -11.29
N ALA A 85 8.53 10.16 -12.24
CA ALA A 85 9.62 11.10 -12.05
C ALA A 85 9.32 12.14 -10.95
N ALA A 86 8.11 12.72 -10.96
CA ALA A 86 7.65 13.66 -9.94
C ALA A 86 7.57 13.00 -8.55
N MET A 87 7.04 11.77 -8.48
CA MET A 87 6.97 10.99 -7.25
C MET A 87 8.37 10.71 -6.67
N ALA A 88 9.35 10.38 -7.53
CA ALA A 88 10.73 10.15 -7.09
C ALA A 88 11.29 11.38 -6.38
N ILE A 89 11.10 12.58 -6.92
CA ILE A 89 11.53 13.83 -6.29
C ILE A 89 10.73 14.09 -5.00
N ALA A 90 9.39 13.93 -5.06
CA ALA A 90 8.49 14.24 -3.95
C ALA A 90 8.82 13.43 -2.69
N TYR A 91 9.20 12.15 -2.82
CA TYR A 91 9.57 11.30 -1.66
C TYR A 91 10.86 11.76 -0.95
N ALA A 92 11.75 12.51 -1.61
CA ALA A 92 12.94 13.04 -0.98
C ALA A 92 12.68 14.31 -0.15
N LEU A 93 11.63 15.07 -0.48
CA LEU A 93 11.34 16.37 0.12
C LEU A 93 11.04 16.30 1.63
N PRO A 94 10.22 15.38 2.16
CA PRO A 94 9.92 15.33 3.58
C PRO A 94 11.15 15.13 4.46
N VAL A 95 12.08 14.27 4.04
CA VAL A 95 13.34 14.00 4.77
C VAL A 95 14.27 15.20 4.72
N SER A 96 14.28 15.95 3.61
CA SER A 96 15.12 17.12 3.38
C SER A 96 14.58 18.40 4.04
N SER A 97 13.30 18.42 4.42
CA SER A 97 12.61 19.61 4.92
C SER A 97 13.17 20.08 6.27
N PRO A 98 13.45 21.37 6.46
CA PRO A 98 14.01 21.91 7.72
C PRO A 98 12.97 22.15 8.82
N SER A 99 11.67 22.10 8.52
CA SER A 99 10.61 22.36 9.50
C SER A 99 9.45 21.35 9.35
N ILE A 100 8.69 21.16 10.43
CA ILE A 100 7.54 20.26 10.45
C ILE A 100 6.46 20.69 9.45
N TRP A 101 6.22 22.00 9.29
CA TRP A 101 5.24 22.53 8.34
C TRP A 101 5.61 22.23 6.89
N LEU A 102 6.89 22.40 6.55
CA LEU A 102 7.38 22.08 5.22
C LEU A 102 7.40 20.56 4.99
N THR A 103 7.66 19.76 6.02
CA THR A 103 7.53 18.29 5.97
C THR A 103 6.09 17.89 5.70
N SER A 104 5.12 18.47 6.42
CA SER A 104 3.69 18.22 6.20
C SER A 104 3.27 18.59 4.77
N PHE A 105 3.65 19.78 4.30
CA PHE A 105 3.36 20.20 2.93
C PHE A 105 4.00 19.27 1.89
N SER A 106 5.25 18.87 2.10
CA SER A 106 5.96 17.93 1.23
C SER A 106 5.28 16.56 1.18
N LEU A 107 4.75 16.08 2.31
CA LEU A 107 3.97 14.84 2.37
C LEU A 107 2.66 14.96 1.60
N VAL A 108 1.96 16.11 1.66
CA VAL A 108 0.77 16.36 0.83
C VAL A 108 1.13 16.26 -0.65
N VAL A 109 2.21 16.94 -1.08
CA VAL A 109 2.69 16.88 -2.47
C VAL A 109 3.06 15.46 -2.86
N THR A 110 3.74 14.72 -1.98
CA THR A 110 4.08 13.30 -2.20
C THR A 110 2.83 12.47 -2.42
N GLY A 111 1.81 12.65 -1.58
CA GLY A 111 0.51 11.99 -1.73
C GLY A 111 -0.19 12.33 -3.06
N MET A 112 -0.12 13.58 -3.50
CA MET A 112 -0.69 13.99 -4.81
C MET A 112 0.02 13.29 -5.98
N CYS A 113 1.35 13.23 -5.96
CA CYS A 113 2.14 12.52 -6.96
C CYS A 113 1.85 11.02 -6.96
N LEU A 114 1.75 10.43 -5.75
CA LEU A 114 1.39 9.03 -5.56
C LEU A 114 0.04 8.69 -6.19
N ALA A 115 -1.01 9.47 -5.92
CA ALA A 115 -2.34 9.26 -6.45
C ALA A 115 -2.37 9.34 -7.98
N THR A 116 -1.73 10.37 -8.55
CA THR A 116 -1.68 10.57 -10.01
C THR A 116 -0.96 9.40 -10.70
N THR A 117 0.20 8.98 -10.16
CA THR A 117 0.97 7.86 -10.69
C THR A 117 0.20 6.55 -10.57
N ASN A 118 -0.47 6.34 -9.42
CA ASN A 118 -1.28 5.14 -9.18
C ASN A 118 -2.41 5.00 -10.20
N VAL A 119 -3.20 6.05 -10.43
CA VAL A 119 -4.28 6.01 -11.43
C VAL A 119 -3.71 5.78 -12.83
N ALA A 120 -2.63 6.47 -13.21
CA ALA A 120 -2.03 6.35 -14.54
C ALA A 120 -1.49 4.95 -14.81
N MET A 121 -0.72 4.36 -13.87
CA MET A 121 -0.16 3.02 -14.06
C MET A 121 -1.23 1.92 -14.08
N ASN A 122 -2.29 2.04 -13.26
CA ASN A 122 -3.41 1.10 -13.30
C ASN A 122 -4.18 1.20 -14.62
N THR A 123 -4.33 2.40 -15.18
CA THR A 123 -4.91 2.60 -16.52
C THR A 123 -4.05 1.92 -17.60
N CYS A 124 -2.72 2.01 -17.51
CA CYS A 124 -1.81 1.28 -18.40
C CYS A 124 -1.97 -0.25 -18.27
N VAL A 125 -2.12 -0.78 -17.06
CA VAL A 125 -2.39 -2.21 -16.85
C VAL A 125 -3.69 -2.61 -17.53
N THR A 126 -4.77 -1.87 -17.30
CA THR A 126 -6.10 -2.16 -17.91
C THR A 126 -6.03 -2.13 -19.43
N ALA A 127 -5.29 -1.19 -20.03
CA ALA A 127 -5.09 -1.11 -21.47
C ALA A 127 -4.35 -2.35 -22.01
N ILE A 128 -3.31 -2.82 -21.33
CA ILE A 128 -2.58 -4.05 -21.70
C ILE A 128 -3.52 -5.25 -21.61
N GLU A 129 -4.27 -5.41 -20.49
CA GLU A 129 -5.21 -6.51 -20.28
C GLU A 129 -6.26 -6.59 -21.41
N LYS A 130 -6.82 -5.46 -21.77
CA LYS A 130 -7.86 -5.36 -22.80
C LYS A 130 -7.35 -5.67 -24.21
N HIS A 131 -6.19 -5.12 -24.59
CA HIS A 131 -5.66 -5.25 -25.95
C HIS A 131 -4.91 -6.55 -26.18
N GLU A 132 -4.36 -7.17 -25.13
CA GLU A 132 -3.52 -8.34 -25.23
C GLU A 132 -4.14 -9.60 -24.59
N SER A 133 -5.39 -9.50 -24.08
CA SER A 133 -6.13 -10.59 -23.43
C SER A 133 -5.32 -11.29 -22.33
N ARG A 134 -4.61 -10.51 -21.51
CA ARG A 134 -3.74 -10.98 -20.41
C ARG A 134 -4.19 -10.41 -19.09
N ASN A 135 -4.28 -11.23 -18.06
CA ASN A 135 -4.57 -10.80 -16.69
C ASN A 135 -3.24 -10.49 -15.97
N ILE A 136 -2.90 -9.22 -15.77
CA ILE A 136 -1.63 -8.79 -15.16
C ILE A 136 -1.81 -7.90 -13.92
N MET A 137 -3.02 -7.49 -13.59
CA MET A 137 -3.32 -6.57 -12.49
C MET A 137 -2.81 -7.10 -11.13
N SER A 138 -3.16 -8.35 -10.80
CA SER A 138 -2.75 -8.97 -9.52
C SER A 138 -1.23 -9.06 -9.39
N THR A 139 -0.55 -9.49 -10.47
CA THR A 139 0.92 -9.57 -10.51
C THR A 139 1.55 -8.19 -10.37
N SER A 140 1.00 -7.16 -11.03
CA SER A 140 1.48 -5.78 -10.93
C SER A 140 1.39 -5.25 -9.49
N HIS A 141 0.27 -5.48 -8.79
CA HIS A 141 0.16 -5.15 -7.37
C HIS A 141 1.10 -5.98 -6.48
N GLY A 142 1.38 -7.23 -6.85
CA GLY A 142 2.41 -8.03 -6.21
C GLY A 142 3.81 -7.40 -6.36
N MET A 143 4.10 -6.83 -7.54
CA MET A 143 5.36 -6.10 -7.79
C MET A 143 5.52 -4.86 -6.91
N PHE A 144 4.42 -4.15 -6.58
CA PHE A 144 4.45 -3.09 -5.57
C PHE A 144 4.93 -3.60 -4.21
N SER A 145 4.40 -4.73 -3.74
CA SER A 145 4.81 -5.31 -2.44
C SER A 145 6.27 -5.78 -2.46
N VAL A 146 6.75 -6.33 -3.58
CA VAL A 146 8.17 -6.66 -3.78
C VAL A 146 9.03 -5.39 -3.69
N GLY A 147 8.60 -4.30 -4.34
CA GLY A 147 9.25 -3.00 -4.24
C GLY A 147 9.33 -2.50 -2.80
N GLY A 148 8.22 -2.57 -2.07
CA GLY A 148 8.15 -2.18 -0.65
C GLY A 148 9.11 -2.97 0.24
N MET A 149 9.17 -4.28 0.04
CA MET A 149 10.13 -5.16 0.71
C MET A 149 11.58 -4.74 0.44
N VAL A 150 11.95 -4.60 -0.84
CA VAL A 150 13.32 -4.24 -1.23
C VAL A 150 13.68 -2.84 -0.74
N GLY A 151 12.77 -1.88 -0.84
CA GLY A 151 12.96 -0.51 -0.37
C GLY A 151 13.20 -0.44 1.13
N ALA A 152 12.41 -1.14 1.92
CA ALA A 152 12.55 -1.18 3.37
C ALA A 152 13.83 -1.91 3.79
N ALA A 153 14.16 -3.04 3.18
CA ALA A 153 15.37 -3.80 3.49
C ALA A 153 16.64 -3.00 3.13
N LEU A 154 16.68 -2.38 1.95
CA LEU A 154 17.82 -1.54 1.54
C LEU A 154 17.96 -0.31 2.44
N SER A 155 16.84 0.36 2.76
CA SER A 155 16.85 1.50 3.67
C SER A 155 17.41 1.12 5.03
N SER A 156 16.96 -0.02 5.58
CA SER A 156 17.45 -0.56 6.85
C SER A 156 18.95 -0.87 6.82
N PHE A 157 19.43 -1.46 5.73
CA PHE A 157 20.85 -1.72 5.53
C PHE A 157 21.67 -0.42 5.50
N LEU A 158 21.22 0.61 4.77
CA LEU A 158 21.89 1.92 4.71
C LEU A 158 21.88 2.64 6.08
N ILE A 159 20.81 2.53 6.85
CA ILE A 159 20.76 3.04 8.24
C ILE A 159 21.78 2.31 9.11
N GLY A 160 21.91 0.99 8.98
CA GLY A 160 22.91 0.19 9.67
C GLY A 160 24.35 0.62 9.35
N LEU A 161 24.61 1.03 8.11
CA LEU A 161 25.87 1.63 7.67
C LEU A 161 26.05 3.10 8.11
N LYS A 162 25.10 3.65 8.86
CA LYS A 162 25.07 5.06 9.30
C LYS A 162 25.08 6.06 8.13
N THR A 163 24.55 5.68 6.99
CA THR A 163 24.39 6.59 5.85
C THR A 163 23.43 7.72 6.21
N PRO A 164 23.78 9.01 6.00
CA PRO A 164 22.89 10.12 6.27
C PRO A 164 21.55 9.97 5.51
N ALA A 165 20.43 10.15 6.19
CA ALA A 165 19.09 9.95 5.63
C ALA A 165 18.84 10.78 4.35
N ILE A 166 19.41 12.00 4.27
CA ILE A 166 19.32 12.86 3.08
C ILE A 166 20.04 12.22 1.89
N ILE A 167 21.24 11.69 2.08
CA ILE A 167 22.01 11.03 1.00
C ILE A 167 21.25 9.79 0.53
N GLN A 168 20.76 8.98 1.47
CA GLN A 168 20.00 7.77 1.18
C GLN A 168 18.75 8.08 0.33
N VAL A 169 17.92 9.03 0.75
CA VAL A 169 16.66 9.32 0.06
C VAL A 169 16.90 9.90 -1.33
N TRP A 170 17.87 10.80 -1.50
CA TRP A 170 18.18 11.38 -2.80
C TRP A 170 18.83 10.37 -3.77
N ALA A 171 19.69 9.47 -3.28
CA ALA A 171 20.25 8.41 -4.10
C ALA A 171 19.16 7.46 -4.65
N ILE A 172 18.22 7.05 -3.78
CA ILE A 172 17.08 6.22 -4.17
C ILE A 172 16.15 6.97 -5.13
N SER A 173 15.88 8.24 -4.86
CA SER A 173 15.06 9.10 -5.74
C SER A 173 15.69 9.28 -7.12
N LEU A 174 16.99 9.51 -7.18
CA LEU A 174 17.72 9.63 -8.44
C LEU A 174 17.66 8.32 -9.25
N PHE A 175 17.83 7.17 -8.57
CA PHE A 175 17.70 5.88 -9.23
C PHE A 175 16.32 5.69 -9.87
N VAL A 176 15.24 5.97 -9.14
CA VAL A 176 13.86 5.85 -9.65
C VAL A 176 13.59 6.88 -10.76
N PHE A 177 14.11 8.11 -10.60
CA PHE A 177 13.97 9.15 -11.61
C PHE A 177 14.62 8.72 -12.95
N VAL A 178 15.85 8.22 -12.90
CA VAL A 178 16.57 7.72 -14.10
C VAL A 178 15.82 6.52 -14.69
N LEU A 179 15.32 5.60 -13.86
CA LEU A 179 14.58 4.44 -14.31
C LEU A 179 13.30 4.84 -15.06
N ALA A 180 12.60 5.91 -14.64
CA ALA A 180 11.40 6.40 -15.33
C ALA A 180 11.69 6.72 -16.81
N PHE A 181 12.82 7.36 -17.10
CA PHE A 181 13.22 7.68 -18.48
C PHE A 181 13.86 6.48 -19.20
N ALA A 182 14.49 5.55 -18.48
CA ALA A 182 15.01 4.33 -19.09
C ALA A 182 13.91 3.44 -19.68
N ILE A 183 12.74 3.35 -18.99
CA ILE A 183 11.60 2.54 -19.44
C ILE A 183 10.61 3.30 -20.34
N GLN A 184 10.81 4.61 -20.56
CA GLN A 184 9.83 5.47 -21.23
C GLN A 184 9.44 4.98 -22.63
N LYS A 185 10.38 4.48 -23.44
CA LYS A 185 10.10 3.97 -24.79
C LYS A 185 9.09 2.82 -24.76
N THR A 186 9.22 1.93 -23.79
CA THR A 186 8.32 0.78 -23.62
C THR A 186 6.96 1.22 -23.09
N ILE A 187 6.90 2.15 -22.13
CA ILE A 187 5.64 2.72 -21.63
C ILE A 187 4.90 3.44 -22.77
N LEU A 188 5.60 4.22 -23.57
CA LEU A 188 5.00 4.92 -24.72
C LEU A 188 4.49 3.98 -25.83
N SER A 189 4.90 2.72 -25.85
CA SER A 189 4.40 1.71 -26.79
C SER A 189 3.10 1.03 -26.34
N ILE A 190 2.60 1.30 -25.14
CA ILE A 190 1.31 0.78 -24.63
C ILE A 190 0.18 1.43 -25.44
N TYR A 191 -0.90 0.70 -25.67
CA TYR A 191 -2.06 1.24 -26.41
C TYR A 191 -2.71 2.38 -25.64
N GLU A 192 -2.87 3.56 -26.30
CA GLU A 192 -3.52 4.70 -25.67
C GLU A 192 -5.03 4.53 -25.75
N GLU A 193 -5.68 4.49 -24.60
CA GLU A 193 -7.13 4.54 -24.50
C GLU A 193 -7.57 5.97 -24.13
N LYS A 194 -8.44 6.56 -24.95
CA LYS A 194 -9.18 7.73 -24.53
C LYS A 194 -10.32 7.25 -23.63
N ASN A 195 -10.31 7.64 -22.37
CA ASN A 195 -11.45 7.41 -21.48
C ASN A 195 -12.67 8.18 -22.03
N THR A 196 -13.53 7.49 -22.78
CA THR A 196 -14.79 8.04 -23.28
C THR A 196 -15.93 7.89 -22.25
N ASP A 197 -15.76 7.09 -21.24
CA ASP A 197 -16.76 6.87 -20.19
C ASP A 197 -16.65 7.92 -19.09
N ASN A 198 -17.31 9.07 -19.32
CA ASN A 198 -17.58 10.10 -18.31
C ASN A 198 -18.67 9.70 -17.28
N ASN A 199 -19.16 8.48 -17.33
CA ASN A 199 -20.08 7.95 -16.32
C ASN A 199 -19.28 7.45 -15.11
N GLY A 200 -18.76 8.38 -14.31
CA GLY A 200 -18.22 8.06 -12.98
C GLY A 200 -19.24 7.22 -12.21
N SER A 201 -18.82 6.04 -11.76
CA SER A 201 -19.67 5.18 -10.95
C SER A 201 -20.10 5.94 -9.70
N LYS A 202 -21.43 6.11 -9.53
CA LYS A 202 -21.99 6.89 -8.43
C LYS A 202 -21.76 6.15 -7.11
N PHE A 203 -21.25 6.87 -6.12
CA PHE A 203 -21.23 6.41 -4.74
C PHE A 203 -22.66 6.12 -4.27
N ILE A 204 -22.81 5.02 -3.56
CA ILE A 204 -24.05 4.66 -2.87
C ILE A 204 -23.74 4.35 -1.40
N TRP A 205 -24.66 4.66 -0.52
CA TRP A 205 -24.52 4.24 0.88
C TRP A 205 -24.52 2.71 0.98
N PRO A 206 -23.56 2.11 1.73
CA PRO A 206 -23.47 0.66 1.83
C PRO A 206 -24.64 0.09 2.64
N THR A 207 -25.35 -0.87 2.07
CA THR A 207 -26.45 -1.61 2.71
C THR A 207 -26.30 -3.10 2.47
N GLY A 208 -26.92 -3.93 3.30
CA GLY A 208 -26.91 -5.38 3.16
C GLY A 208 -25.47 -5.97 3.06
N PRO A 209 -25.19 -6.86 2.09
CA PRO A 209 -23.88 -7.48 1.95
C PRO A 209 -22.74 -6.47 1.71
N LEU A 210 -23.01 -5.34 1.02
CA LEU A 210 -22.01 -4.31 0.77
C LEU A 210 -21.51 -3.66 2.07
N LEU A 211 -22.39 -3.45 3.05
CA LEU A 211 -22.01 -2.90 4.36
C LEU A 211 -21.01 -3.82 5.07
N GLY A 212 -21.27 -5.13 5.05
CA GLY A 212 -20.35 -6.11 5.63
C GLY A 212 -18.99 -6.14 4.92
N MET A 213 -18.98 -6.08 3.59
CA MET A 213 -17.74 -6.03 2.80
C MET A 213 -16.95 -4.74 3.08
N VAL A 214 -17.64 -3.59 3.21
CA VAL A 214 -17.04 -2.31 3.60
C VAL A 214 -16.43 -2.41 5.00
N ALA A 215 -17.12 -2.99 5.98
CA ALA A 215 -16.60 -3.16 7.32
C ALA A 215 -15.33 -4.05 7.35
N ILE A 216 -15.32 -5.16 6.61
CA ILE A 216 -14.13 -6.01 6.44
C ILE A 216 -12.99 -5.22 5.80
N SER A 217 -13.29 -4.46 4.74
CA SER A 217 -12.30 -3.64 4.03
C SER A 217 -11.71 -2.57 4.94
N LEU A 218 -12.51 -1.91 5.77
CA LEU A 218 -12.03 -0.95 6.76
C LEU A 218 -11.04 -1.58 7.73
N CYS A 219 -11.36 -2.76 8.30
CA CYS A 219 -10.45 -3.47 9.20
C CYS A 219 -9.10 -3.78 8.51
N ILE A 220 -9.13 -4.26 7.27
CA ILE A 220 -7.94 -4.59 6.49
C ILE A 220 -7.14 -3.33 6.19
N ASN A 221 -7.76 -2.26 5.69
CA ASN A 221 -7.05 -1.03 5.30
C ASN A 221 -6.48 -0.26 6.50
N ILE A 222 -7.18 -0.25 7.65
CA ILE A 222 -6.63 0.29 8.91
C ILE A 222 -5.39 -0.51 9.30
N THR A 223 -5.46 -1.84 9.25
CA THR A 223 -4.30 -2.72 9.54
C THR A 223 -3.12 -2.44 8.61
N GLU A 224 -3.35 -2.28 7.30
CA GLU A 224 -2.32 -1.92 6.33
C GLU A 224 -1.69 -0.56 6.66
N GLY A 225 -2.50 0.45 6.99
CA GLY A 225 -2.01 1.78 7.40
C GLY A 225 -1.17 1.71 8.68
N ILE A 226 -1.61 0.94 9.70
CA ILE A 226 -0.84 0.73 10.93
C ILE A 226 0.53 0.10 10.62
N MET A 227 0.55 -0.93 9.79
CA MET A 227 1.81 -1.60 9.43
C MET A 227 2.74 -0.68 8.64
N ALA A 228 2.20 0.14 7.74
CA ALA A 228 2.99 1.09 6.97
C ALA A 228 3.64 2.16 7.86
N ASP A 229 2.90 2.73 8.80
CA ASP A 229 3.36 3.92 9.53
C ASP A 229 4.07 3.59 10.85
N TRP A 230 3.73 2.47 11.50
CA TRP A 230 4.17 2.18 12.85
C TRP A 230 5.11 0.98 12.98
N SER A 231 5.26 0.14 11.94
CA SER A 231 6.10 -1.05 12.03
C SER A 231 7.57 -0.74 12.31
N ALA A 232 8.16 0.25 11.62
CA ALA A 232 9.55 0.64 11.81
C ALA A 232 9.77 1.30 13.18
N ILE A 233 8.79 2.09 13.67
CA ILE A 233 8.82 2.69 15.01
C ILE A 233 8.78 1.60 16.07
N TYR A 234 7.89 0.61 15.92
CA TYR A 234 7.78 -0.51 16.85
C TYR A 234 9.09 -1.31 16.93
N VAL A 235 9.71 -1.61 15.80
CA VAL A 235 10.99 -2.33 15.75
C VAL A 235 12.11 -1.50 16.40
N ARG A 236 12.14 -0.16 16.20
CA ARG A 236 13.15 0.70 16.82
C ARG A 236 12.92 0.91 18.33
N ASP A 237 11.69 1.32 18.71
CA ASP A 237 11.42 1.88 20.03
C ASP A 237 11.02 0.81 21.05
N ILE A 238 10.31 -0.25 20.63
CA ILE A 238 9.83 -1.33 21.51
C ILE A 238 10.77 -2.52 21.49
N VAL A 239 11.06 -3.06 20.29
CA VAL A 239 11.96 -4.22 20.13
C VAL A 239 13.41 -3.83 20.38
N LYS A 240 13.75 -2.54 20.19
CA LYS A 240 15.13 -2.02 20.29
C LYS A 240 16.12 -2.81 19.44
N ALA A 241 15.68 -3.19 18.25
CA ALA A 241 16.47 -3.97 17.33
C ALA A 241 17.70 -3.19 16.84
N ASN A 242 18.73 -3.91 16.41
CA ASN A 242 19.88 -3.29 15.75
C ASN A 242 19.43 -2.50 14.52
N SER A 243 20.12 -1.40 14.23
CA SER A 243 19.81 -0.46 13.15
C SER A 243 19.64 -1.13 11.78
N PHE A 244 20.35 -2.24 11.53
CA PHE A 244 20.19 -3.05 10.31
C PHE A 244 18.81 -3.71 10.17
N PHE A 245 18.00 -3.78 11.25
CA PHE A 245 16.70 -4.45 11.25
C PHE A 245 15.49 -3.52 11.34
N ILE A 246 15.66 -2.20 11.43
CA ILE A 246 14.57 -1.24 11.62
C ILE A 246 13.48 -1.38 10.54
N GLY A 247 13.86 -1.48 9.26
CA GLY A 247 12.94 -1.65 8.13
C GLY A 247 12.45 -3.08 7.92
N TRP A 248 13.05 -4.08 8.57
CA TRP A 248 12.68 -5.49 8.34
C TRP A 248 11.31 -5.85 8.87
N GLY A 249 10.76 -5.08 9.82
CA GLY A 249 9.36 -5.23 10.22
C GLY A 249 8.42 -5.06 9.02
N PHE A 250 8.56 -3.96 8.30
CA PHE A 250 7.77 -3.72 7.08
C PHE A 250 8.21 -4.62 5.91
N ALA A 251 9.50 -4.91 5.76
CA ALA A 251 9.99 -5.80 4.72
C ALA A 251 9.39 -7.21 4.84
N GLY A 252 9.34 -7.78 6.05
CA GLY A 252 8.70 -9.07 6.32
C GLY A 252 7.20 -9.05 6.02
N TYR A 253 6.52 -8.00 6.45
CA TYR A 253 5.12 -7.76 6.11
C TYR A 253 4.89 -7.72 4.60
N ALA A 254 5.66 -6.91 3.86
CA ALA A 254 5.53 -6.76 2.41
C ALA A 254 5.90 -8.03 1.64
N LEU A 255 6.89 -8.80 2.10
CA LEU A 255 7.29 -10.08 1.52
C LEU A 255 6.14 -11.10 1.57
N LEU A 256 5.56 -11.31 2.75
CA LEU A 256 4.50 -12.30 2.89
C LEU A 256 3.18 -11.81 2.29
N MET A 257 2.94 -10.48 2.23
CA MET A 257 1.85 -9.91 1.44
C MET A 257 2.03 -10.19 -0.06
N ALA A 258 3.22 -9.96 -0.62
CA ALA A 258 3.50 -10.30 -2.02
C ALA A 258 3.27 -11.79 -2.31
N THR A 259 3.80 -12.65 -1.44
CA THR A 259 3.62 -14.10 -1.54
C THR A 259 2.15 -14.48 -1.54
N GLY A 260 1.36 -13.93 -0.61
CA GLY A 260 -0.06 -14.19 -0.53
C GLY A 260 -0.83 -13.68 -1.76
N ARG A 261 -0.46 -12.54 -2.35
CA ARG A 261 -1.03 -12.02 -3.60
C ARG A 261 -0.74 -12.94 -4.79
N PHE A 262 0.49 -13.45 -4.92
CA PHE A 262 0.85 -14.38 -6.00
C PHE A 262 0.17 -15.75 -5.86
N VAL A 263 -0.06 -16.22 -4.63
CA VAL A 263 -0.70 -17.53 -4.36
C VAL A 263 -2.24 -17.40 -4.31
N GLY A 264 -2.76 -16.21 -4.06
CA GLY A 264 -4.18 -15.94 -3.84
C GLY A 264 -5.10 -16.43 -4.96
N ASP A 265 -4.66 -16.26 -6.23
CA ASP A 265 -5.38 -16.75 -7.42
C ASP A 265 -5.58 -18.28 -7.42
N SER A 266 -4.77 -19.02 -6.66
CA SER A 266 -4.89 -20.47 -6.47
C SER A 266 -5.67 -20.84 -5.21
N LEU A 267 -5.61 -20.00 -4.16
CA LEU A 267 -6.27 -20.25 -2.88
C LEU A 267 -7.78 -20.01 -2.95
N VAL A 268 -8.19 -18.90 -3.59
CA VAL A 268 -9.60 -18.50 -3.64
C VAL A 268 -10.47 -19.53 -4.37
N PRO A 269 -10.11 -20.07 -5.56
CA PRO A 269 -10.89 -21.11 -6.19
C PRO A 269 -10.95 -22.43 -5.39
N ARG A 270 -9.89 -22.72 -4.62
CA ARG A 270 -9.79 -23.99 -3.86
C ARG A 270 -10.57 -23.97 -2.55
N PHE A 271 -10.52 -22.87 -1.81
CA PHE A 271 -11.05 -22.77 -0.46
C PHE A 271 -12.30 -21.89 -0.35
N GLY A 272 -12.55 -21.04 -1.34
CA GLY A 272 -13.62 -20.05 -1.37
C GLY A 272 -13.22 -18.73 -0.69
N SER A 273 -13.81 -17.64 -1.18
CA SER A 273 -13.51 -16.26 -0.76
C SER A 273 -13.66 -16.03 0.74
N SER A 274 -14.78 -16.49 1.33
CA SER A 274 -15.07 -16.30 2.76
C SER A 274 -14.04 -16.98 3.66
N ARG A 275 -13.68 -18.25 3.38
CA ARG A 275 -12.69 -18.99 4.18
C ARG A 275 -11.30 -18.37 4.10
N VAL A 276 -10.89 -17.89 2.92
CA VAL A 276 -9.61 -17.20 2.74
C VAL A 276 -9.56 -15.91 3.58
N LEU A 277 -10.65 -15.13 3.59
CA LEU A 277 -10.75 -13.93 4.45
C LEU A 277 -10.76 -14.26 5.93
N VAL A 278 -11.49 -15.29 6.37
CA VAL A 278 -11.51 -15.74 7.77
C VAL A 278 -10.11 -16.15 8.22
N PHE A 279 -9.44 -16.99 7.44
CA PHE A 279 -8.08 -17.43 7.75
C PHE A 279 -7.10 -16.25 7.77
N GLY A 280 -7.24 -15.30 6.86
CA GLY A 280 -6.46 -14.06 6.84
C GLY A 280 -6.60 -13.26 8.14
N GLY A 281 -7.82 -13.12 8.67
CA GLY A 281 -8.07 -12.42 9.93
C GLY A 281 -7.46 -13.12 11.15
N ILE A 282 -7.60 -14.44 11.20
CA ILE A 282 -6.98 -15.23 12.25
C ILE A 282 -5.45 -15.11 12.17
N LEU A 283 -4.89 -15.20 10.98
CA LEU A 283 -3.45 -15.10 10.77
C LEU A 283 -2.89 -13.73 11.17
N ALA A 284 -3.61 -12.65 10.86
CA ALA A 284 -3.23 -11.30 11.29
C ALA A 284 -3.32 -11.14 12.82
N THR A 285 -4.36 -11.70 13.44
CA THR A 285 -4.49 -11.72 14.90
C THR A 285 -3.36 -12.46 15.57
N VAL A 286 -3.04 -13.67 15.11
CA VAL A 286 -1.92 -14.45 15.66
C VAL A 286 -0.60 -13.73 15.42
N GLY A 287 -0.42 -13.15 14.23
CA GLY A 287 0.79 -12.41 13.87
C GLY A 287 1.07 -11.25 14.80
N ILE A 288 0.08 -10.41 15.10
CA ILE A 288 0.29 -9.29 16.03
C ILE A 288 0.51 -9.81 17.47
N LEU A 289 -0.18 -10.85 17.90
CA LEU A 289 0.03 -11.44 19.23
C LEU A 289 1.46 -12.00 19.37
N VAL A 290 1.98 -12.67 18.35
CA VAL A 290 3.39 -13.11 18.32
C VAL A 290 4.34 -11.93 18.46
N ALA A 291 4.13 -10.85 17.71
CA ALA A 291 4.99 -9.67 17.76
C ALA A 291 4.96 -8.94 19.11
N VAL A 292 3.79 -8.89 19.76
CA VAL A 292 3.59 -8.14 21.01
C VAL A 292 3.99 -8.96 22.26
N LEU A 293 3.69 -10.26 22.27
CA LEU A 293 3.99 -11.12 23.40
C LEU A 293 5.46 -11.59 23.41
N LEU A 294 6.07 -11.64 22.23
CA LEU A 294 7.48 -12.02 22.05
C LEU A 294 8.22 -10.90 21.28
N PRO A 295 8.50 -9.74 21.90
CA PRO A 295 9.03 -8.55 21.23
C PRO A 295 10.55 -8.69 20.96
N TYR A 296 10.94 -9.74 20.24
CA TYR A 296 12.29 -9.94 19.73
C TYR A 296 12.33 -9.66 18.23
N THR A 297 13.48 -9.33 17.70
CA THR A 297 13.65 -8.93 16.28
C THR A 297 13.01 -9.93 15.31
N TYR A 298 13.35 -11.20 15.43
CA TYR A 298 12.89 -12.22 14.47
C TYR A 298 11.42 -12.60 14.64
N THR A 299 10.92 -12.68 15.87
CA THR A 299 9.51 -12.98 16.15
C THR A 299 8.60 -11.82 15.71
N THR A 300 9.05 -10.56 15.88
CA THR A 300 8.34 -9.39 15.39
C THR A 300 8.27 -9.36 13.84
N ILE A 301 9.40 -9.63 13.17
CA ILE A 301 9.43 -9.71 11.69
C ILE A 301 8.49 -10.81 11.20
N LEU A 302 8.51 -11.99 11.83
CA LEU A 302 7.63 -13.12 11.51
C LEU A 302 6.16 -12.74 11.73
N GLY A 303 5.84 -12.18 12.91
CA GLY A 303 4.49 -11.75 13.26
C GLY A 303 3.93 -10.71 12.28
N PHE A 304 4.73 -9.71 11.93
CA PHE A 304 4.35 -8.71 10.93
C PHE A 304 4.20 -9.34 9.53
N GLY A 305 5.05 -10.29 9.18
CA GLY A 305 4.88 -11.09 7.97
C GLY A 305 3.55 -11.84 7.94
N MET A 306 3.15 -12.48 9.05
CA MET A 306 1.85 -13.16 9.15
C MET A 306 0.68 -12.19 8.95
N ILE A 307 0.77 -10.94 9.45
CA ILE A 307 -0.22 -9.90 9.18
C ILE A 307 -0.26 -9.63 7.67
N GLY A 308 0.90 -9.46 7.01
CA GLY A 308 0.99 -9.23 5.57
C GLY A 308 0.34 -10.35 4.74
N ALA A 309 0.61 -11.61 5.09
CA ALA A 309 -0.05 -12.76 4.47
C ALA A 309 -1.58 -12.72 4.69
N GLY A 310 -2.02 -12.37 5.90
CA GLY A 310 -3.43 -12.28 6.26
C GLY A 310 -4.22 -11.27 5.43
N VAL A 311 -3.68 -10.07 5.22
CA VAL A 311 -4.36 -8.99 4.46
C VAL A 311 -4.27 -9.16 2.94
N SER A 312 -3.35 -9.99 2.45
CA SER A 312 -2.92 -10.06 1.04
C SER A 312 -4.05 -10.26 0.03
N CYS A 313 -5.01 -11.13 0.33
CA CYS A 313 -6.14 -11.47 -0.54
C CYS A 313 -7.38 -10.59 -0.31
N GLY A 314 -7.36 -9.70 0.69
CA GLY A 314 -8.52 -8.93 1.10
C GLY A 314 -9.07 -8.04 0.00
N ALA A 315 -8.24 -7.16 -0.56
CA ALA A 315 -8.66 -6.24 -1.60
C ALA A 315 -9.21 -6.96 -2.85
N PRO A 316 -8.51 -7.91 -3.50
CA PRO A 316 -9.02 -8.55 -4.71
C PRO A 316 -10.33 -9.31 -4.48
N ILE A 317 -10.49 -9.98 -3.32
CA ILE A 317 -11.74 -10.69 -2.99
C ILE A 317 -12.89 -9.69 -2.80
N LEU A 318 -12.69 -8.66 -1.99
CA LEU A 318 -13.76 -7.73 -1.62
C LEU A 318 -14.19 -6.86 -2.80
N TYR A 319 -13.24 -6.30 -3.56
CA TYR A 319 -13.56 -5.52 -4.76
C TYR A 319 -14.22 -6.37 -5.85
N GLY A 320 -13.70 -7.58 -6.09
CA GLY A 320 -14.31 -8.52 -7.01
C GLY A 320 -15.73 -8.92 -6.62
N SER A 321 -15.99 -9.10 -5.31
CA SER A 321 -17.33 -9.41 -4.79
C SER A 321 -18.28 -8.22 -4.88
N ALA A 322 -17.83 -7.03 -4.54
CA ALA A 322 -18.64 -5.81 -4.64
C ALA A 322 -19.07 -5.50 -6.08
N ALA A 323 -18.24 -5.85 -7.07
CA ALA A 323 -18.58 -5.71 -8.48
C ALA A 323 -19.67 -6.69 -8.95
N ARG A 324 -19.88 -7.79 -8.23
CA ARG A 324 -20.83 -8.87 -8.59
C ARG A 324 -22.12 -8.87 -7.78
N ILE A 325 -22.36 -7.87 -6.91
CA ILE A 325 -23.59 -7.79 -6.13
C ILE A 325 -24.80 -7.65 -7.09
N PRO A 326 -25.80 -8.55 -7.02
CA PRO A 326 -26.98 -8.47 -7.87
C PRO A 326 -27.78 -7.19 -7.63
N ASN A 327 -28.46 -6.69 -8.69
CA ASN A 327 -29.34 -5.51 -8.65
C ASN A 327 -28.64 -4.19 -8.25
N MET A 328 -27.32 -4.12 -8.33
CA MET A 328 -26.56 -2.89 -8.08
C MET A 328 -26.11 -2.27 -9.42
N ALA A 329 -26.14 -0.93 -9.51
CA ALA A 329 -25.64 -0.22 -10.68
C ALA A 329 -24.15 -0.57 -10.90
N LYS A 330 -23.76 -0.78 -12.19
CA LYS A 330 -22.38 -1.13 -12.54
C LYS A 330 -21.38 -0.13 -11.94
N GLY A 331 -20.39 -0.61 -11.22
CA GLY A 331 -19.35 0.19 -10.62
C GLY A 331 -19.70 0.88 -9.28
N ALA A 332 -20.99 0.95 -8.88
CA ALA A 332 -21.38 1.62 -7.63
C ALA A 332 -20.78 0.93 -6.39
N GLY A 333 -20.80 -0.40 -6.36
CA GLY A 333 -20.14 -1.16 -5.28
C GLY A 333 -18.63 -0.89 -5.19
N LEU A 334 -17.95 -0.83 -6.35
CA LEU A 334 -16.52 -0.52 -6.41
C LEU A 334 -16.22 0.90 -5.91
N ALA A 335 -17.02 1.90 -6.32
CA ALA A 335 -16.86 3.29 -5.89
C ALA A 335 -17.01 3.42 -4.37
N THR A 336 -18.04 2.77 -3.81
CA THR A 336 -18.29 2.75 -2.37
C THR A 336 -17.14 2.06 -1.61
N MET A 337 -16.70 0.89 -2.08
CA MET A 337 -15.55 0.17 -1.50
C MET A 337 -14.29 1.04 -1.50
N ASN A 338 -13.99 1.70 -2.63
CA ASN A 338 -12.80 2.55 -2.74
C ASN A 338 -12.84 3.72 -1.77
N THR A 339 -13.99 4.40 -1.64
CA THR A 339 -14.17 5.51 -0.70
C THR A 339 -13.88 5.09 0.75
N PHE A 340 -14.46 3.99 1.20
CA PHE A 340 -14.25 3.50 2.57
C PHE A 340 -12.86 2.89 2.78
N SER A 341 -12.25 2.27 1.77
CA SER A 341 -10.87 1.79 1.85
C SER A 341 -9.89 2.93 2.08
N ILE A 342 -10.05 4.04 1.35
CA ILE A 342 -9.24 5.25 1.55
C ILE A 342 -9.44 5.81 2.96
N ALA A 343 -10.70 5.90 3.42
CA ALA A 343 -11.00 6.37 4.77
C ALA A 343 -10.36 5.48 5.86
N GLY A 344 -10.37 4.16 5.67
CA GLY A 344 -9.70 3.21 6.56
C GLY A 344 -8.19 3.42 6.63
N PHE A 345 -7.55 3.56 5.48
CA PHE A 345 -6.11 3.80 5.41
C PHE A 345 -5.72 5.16 6.05
N LEU A 346 -6.53 6.20 5.84
CA LEU A 346 -6.38 7.50 6.48
C LEU A 346 -6.51 7.44 8.00
N ALA A 347 -7.40 6.61 8.53
CA ALA A 347 -7.67 6.57 9.96
C ALA A 347 -6.52 5.93 10.77
N GLY A 348 -5.79 4.98 10.18
CA GLY A 348 -4.74 4.19 10.86
C GLY A 348 -3.70 5.03 11.60
N PRO A 349 -2.98 5.95 10.94
CA PRO A 349 -1.91 6.73 11.56
C PRO A 349 -2.37 7.54 12.77
N ALA A 350 -3.50 8.23 12.65
CA ALA A 350 -4.04 9.07 13.73
C ALA A 350 -4.55 8.24 14.90
N ILE A 351 -5.33 7.17 14.64
CA ILE A 351 -5.84 6.29 15.69
C ILE A 351 -4.69 5.74 16.51
N ILE A 352 -3.67 5.19 15.87
CA ILE A 352 -2.52 4.64 16.58
C ILE A 352 -1.71 5.74 17.26
N GLY A 353 -1.53 6.91 16.64
CA GLY A 353 -0.81 8.02 17.25
C GLY A 353 -1.44 8.48 18.58
N PHE A 354 -2.76 8.66 18.61
CA PHE A 354 -3.46 9.05 19.84
C PHE A 354 -3.51 7.91 20.88
N LEU A 355 -3.78 6.67 20.45
CA LEU A 355 -3.76 5.52 21.36
C LEU A 355 -2.37 5.27 21.92
N SER A 356 -1.32 5.41 21.10
CA SER A 356 0.07 5.22 21.54
C SER A 356 0.49 6.29 22.55
N ASN A 357 0.09 7.52 22.32
CA ASN A 357 0.38 8.62 23.24
C ASN A 357 -0.32 8.45 24.61
N ALA A 358 -1.51 7.81 24.62
CA ALA A 358 -2.29 7.60 25.86
C ALA A 358 -1.90 6.31 26.59
N PHE A 359 -1.65 5.22 25.88
CA PHE A 359 -1.53 3.87 26.43
C PHE A 359 -0.21 3.17 26.06
N GLY A 360 0.64 3.79 25.27
CA GLY A 360 1.88 3.21 24.74
C GLY A 360 1.67 2.42 23.44
N LEU A 361 2.74 2.38 22.62
CA LEU A 361 2.71 1.83 21.26
C LEU A 361 2.35 0.33 21.23
N THR A 362 2.77 -0.44 22.21
CA THR A 362 2.46 -1.89 22.29
C THR A 362 0.96 -2.14 22.39
N ILE A 363 0.25 -1.37 23.22
CA ILE A 363 -1.21 -1.48 23.35
C ILE A 363 -1.88 -0.96 22.07
N ALA A 364 -1.42 0.16 21.56
CA ALA A 364 -2.00 0.76 20.36
C ALA A 364 -1.93 -0.18 19.14
N ILE A 365 -0.77 -0.79 18.88
CA ILE A 365 -0.61 -1.69 17.72
C ILE A 365 -1.38 -3.01 17.90
N SER A 366 -1.69 -3.40 19.16
CA SER A 366 -2.50 -4.59 19.46
C SER A 366 -3.95 -4.44 18.97
N LEU A 367 -4.40 -3.24 18.58
CA LEU A 367 -5.67 -3.01 17.89
C LEU A 367 -5.82 -3.92 16.65
N ILE A 368 -4.71 -4.28 15.99
CA ILE A 368 -4.71 -5.21 14.86
C ILE A 368 -5.33 -6.56 15.24
N ALA A 369 -5.17 -7.03 16.47
CA ALA A 369 -5.80 -8.29 16.92
C ALA A 369 -7.33 -8.17 16.91
N LEU A 370 -7.86 -7.06 17.40
CA LEU A 370 -9.30 -6.80 17.39
C LEU A 370 -9.83 -6.64 15.96
N LEU A 371 -9.11 -5.91 15.12
CA LEU A 371 -9.46 -5.74 13.70
C LEU A 371 -9.45 -7.10 12.98
N GLY A 372 -8.43 -7.94 13.21
CA GLY A 372 -8.31 -9.27 12.61
C GLY A 372 -9.47 -10.19 13.01
N LEU A 373 -9.82 -10.23 14.30
CA LEU A 373 -10.97 -11.00 14.78
C LEU A 373 -12.28 -10.44 14.23
N CYS A 374 -12.43 -9.11 14.16
CA CYS A 374 -13.63 -8.47 13.63
C CYS A 374 -13.85 -8.86 12.15
N TRP A 375 -12.83 -8.71 11.31
CA TRP A 375 -13.02 -9.09 9.91
C TRP A 375 -13.18 -10.60 9.71
N ALA A 376 -12.51 -11.45 10.51
CA ALA A 376 -12.69 -12.90 10.45
C ALA A 376 -14.16 -13.29 10.77
N THR A 377 -14.73 -12.72 11.83
CA THR A 377 -16.12 -12.97 12.22
C THR A 377 -17.12 -12.43 11.19
N LEU A 378 -16.86 -11.24 10.64
CA LEU A 378 -17.69 -10.67 9.58
C LEU A 378 -17.62 -11.52 8.30
N ALA A 379 -16.41 -11.93 7.88
CA ALA A 379 -16.21 -12.74 6.68
C ALA A 379 -16.88 -14.14 6.77
N ALA A 380 -17.05 -14.66 7.99
CA ALA A 380 -17.80 -15.90 8.23
C ALA A 380 -19.32 -15.74 8.06
N LYS A 381 -19.86 -14.53 8.26
CA LYS A 381 -21.30 -14.24 8.28
C LYS A 381 -21.81 -13.51 7.03
N VAL A 382 -20.95 -12.69 6.43
CA VAL A 382 -21.31 -11.86 5.27
C VAL A 382 -21.26 -12.69 3.99
N LYS A 383 -22.25 -12.51 3.13
CA LYS A 383 -22.27 -13.14 1.81
C LYS A 383 -21.22 -12.47 0.92
N ILE A 384 -20.17 -13.23 0.58
CA ILE A 384 -19.12 -12.85 -0.36
C ILE A 384 -19.44 -13.50 -1.71
N TYR A 385 -19.55 -12.71 -2.78
CA TYR A 385 -20.00 -13.18 -4.12
C TYR A 385 -18.82 -13.65 -4.99
#